data_3df957171d7fe827360608c31ba9d1b5
#
_entry.id   3df957171d7fe827360608c31ba9d1b5
#
_cell.length_a   1.000
_cell.length_b   1.000
_cell.length_c   1.000
_cell.angle_alpha   90.00
_cell.angle_beta   90.00
_cell.angle_gamma   90.00
#
_symmetry.space_group_name_H-M   'P 1'
#
loop_
_entity.id
_entity.type
_entity.pdbx_description
1 polymer ?
#
loop_
_entity_poly.entity_id
_entity_poly.type
_entity_poly.pdbx_seq_one_letter_code
_entity_poly.pdbx_strand_id
1 'polypeptide(L)' 'MTKVINANGTEIDYNAAVALMDDDICAELNDKIAPCTEQEFFTAYEQAHEAKYGEEWELSKANPCW' A
#
# COMPACT_ATOMS: atom_id res chain seq x y z
N MET A 1 -1.86 -14.33 9.07
CA MET A 1 -1.23 -13.35 8.16
C MET A 1 -2.29 -12.45 7.57
N THR A 2 -1.99 -11.17 7.52
CA THR A 2 -2.93 -10.20 6.97
C THR A 2 -2.73 -10.06 5.47
N LYS A 3 -3.83 -10.09 4.73
CA LYS A 3 -3.82 -9.89 3.29
C LYS A 3 -4.59 -8.64 2.93
N VAL A 4 -4.12 -7.94 1.93
CA VAL A 4 -4.81 -6.75 1.40
C VAL A 4 -4.96 -6.89 -0.10
N ILE A 5 -5.91 -6.16 -0.67
CA ILE A 5 -6.20 -6.22 -2.09
C ILE A 5 -5.64 -4.96 -2.75
N ASN A 6 -4.84 -5.14 -3.79
CA ASN A 6 -4.26 -4.00 -4.52
C ASN A 6 -5.24 -3.45 -5.57
N ALA A 7 -4.78 -2.44 -6.30
CA ALA A 7 -5.62 -1.78 -7.31
C ALA A 7 -6.08 -2.73 -8.43
N ASN A 8 -5.35 -3.80 -8.67
CA ASN A 8 -5.70 -4.80 -9.70
C ASN A 8 -6.53 -5.96 -9.16
N GLY A 9 -6.88 -5.93 -7.88
CA GLY A 9 -7.63 -7.01 -7.27
C GLY A 9 -6.77 -8.21 -6.86
N THR A 10 -5.46 -8.05 -6.82
CA THR A 10 -4.55 -9.10 -6.40
C THR A 10 -4.37 -9.06 -4.89
N GLU A 11 -4.36 -10.24 -4.27
CA GLU A 11 -4.13 -10.35 -2.84
C GLU A 11 -2.65 -10.24 -2.54
N ILE A 12 -2.30 -9.30 -1.66
CA ILE A 12 -0.91 -9.00 -1.28
C ILE A 12 -0.74 -9.25 0.21
N ASP A 13 0.38 -9.88 0.59
CA ASP A 13 0.72 -10.05 1.99
C ASP A 13 1.09 -8.68 2.58
N TYR A 14 0.31 -8.22 3.55
CA TYR A 14 0.50 -6.91 4.15
C TYR A 14 1.89 -6.74 4.76
N ASN A 15 2.38 -7.77 5.46
CA ASN A 15 3.70 -7.68 6.10
C ASN A 15 4.82 -7.49 5.07
N ALA A 16 4.72 -8.20 3.95
CA ALA A 16 5.69 -8.04 2.87
C ALA A 16 5.57 -6.65 2.24
N ALA A 17 4.35 -6.16 2.09
CA ALA A 17 4.11 -4.83 1.54
C ALA A 17 4.73 -3.74 2.43
N VAL A 18 4.52 -3.85 3.75
CA VAL A 18 5.06 -2.87 4.69
C VAL A 18 6.59 -2.81 4.62
N ALA A 19 7.23 -3.96 4.43
CA ALA A 19 8.68 -4.01 4.32
C ALA A 19 9.21 -3.25 3.10
N LEU A 20 8.38 -3.06 2.09
CA LEU A 20 8.74 -2.34 0.86
C LEU A 20 8.24 -0.90 0.84
N MET A 21 7.54 -0.48 1.90
CA MET A 21 6.99 0.88 1.96
C MET A 21 8.06 1.91 2.28
N ASP A 22 7.88 3.11 1.72
CA ASP A 22 8.73 4.26 2.00
C ASP A 22 8.43 4.77 3.42
N ASP A 23 9.45 4.88 4.26
CA ASP A 23 9.28 5.33 5.65
C ASP A 23 8.66 6.72 5.74
N ASP A 24 9.02 7.63 4.85
CA ASP A 24 8.48 8.99 4.86
C ASP A 24 6.98 8.98 4.59
N ILE A 25 6.55 8.18 3.63
CA ILE A 25 5.12 8.05 3.33
C ILE A 25 4.39 7.39 4.49
N CYS A 26 4.97 6.35 5.07
CA CYS A 26 4.36 5.66 6.21
C CYS A 26 4.18 6.60 7.39
N ALA A 27 5.19 7.41 7.71
CA ALA A 27 5.09 8.36 8.81
C ALA A 27 4.00 9.39 8.56
N GLU A 28 3.90 9.88 7.34
CA GLU A 28 2.86 10.84 6.97
C GLU A 28 1.47 10.23 7.09
N LEU A 29 1.31 9.01 6.62
CA LEU A 29 0.02 8.33 6.68
C LEU A 29 -0.39 8.03 8.12
N ASN A 30 0.54 7.61 8.96
CA ASN A 30 0.26 7.37 10.36
C ASN A 30 -0.26 8.63 11.05
N ASP A 31 0.27 9.79 10.66
CA ASP A 31 -0.15 11.06 11.21
C ASP A 31 -1.53 11.48 10.71
N LYS A 32 -1.86 11.16 9.46
CA LYS A 32 -3.08 11.64 8.83
C LYS A 32 -4.28 10.73 8.99
N ILE A 33 -4.09 9.42 8.94
CA ILE A 33 -5.21 8.48 8.85
C ILE A 33 -5.27 7.44 9.96
N ALA A 34 -4.30 7.40 10.86
CA ALA A 34 -4.36 6.49 11.98
C ALA A 34 -5.45 6.93 12.98
N PRO A 35 -6.18 5.99 13.66
CA PRO A 35 -6.12 4.55 13.42
C PRO A 35 -6.90 4.14 12.18
N CYS A 36 -6.44 3.07 11.52
CA CYS A 36 -7.09 2.55 10.32
C CYS A 36 -6.82 1.05 10.19
N THR A 37 -7.56 0.39 9.30
CA THR A 37 -7.32 -1.03 9.01
C THR A 37 -6.11 -1.15 8.09
N GLU A 38 -5.56 -2.36 8.01
CA GLU A 38 -4.45 -2.64 7.11
C GLU A 38 -4.81 -2.37 5.66
N GLN A 39 -6.03 -2.73 5.25
CA GLN A 39 -6.50 -2.47 3.90
C GLN A 39 -6.59 -0.97 3.62
N GLU A 40 -7.10 -0.21 4.57
CA GLU A 40 -7.19 1.24 4.42
C GLU A 40 -5.80 1.88 4.30
N PHE A 41 -4.87 1.42 5.12
CA PHE A 41 -3.50 1.92 5.08
C PHE A 41 -2.84 1.60 3.75
N PHE A 42 -3.00 0.37 3.27
CA PHE A 42 -2.44 -0.04 1.98
C PHE A 42 -2.98 0.81 0.83
N THR A 43 -4.30 1.01 0.79
CA THR A 43 -4.93 1.82 -0.25
C THR A 43 -4.43 3.27 -0.19
N ALA A 44 -4.33 3.82 1.01
CA ALA A 44 -3.82 5.18 1.18
C ALA A 44 -2.36 5.28 0.74
N TYR A 45 -1.56 4.26 1.03
CA TYR A 45 -0.17 4.21 0.59
C TYR A 45 -0.07 4.21 -0.93
N GLU A 46 -0.91 3.43 -1.62
CA GLU A 46 -0.92 3.39 -3.08
C GLU A 46 -1.10 4.81 -3.66
N GLN A 47 -2.07 5.54 -3.13
CA GLN A 47 -2.35 6.89 -3.58
C GLN A 47 -1.23 7.87 -3.23
N ALA A 48 -0.69 7.74 -2.03
CA ALA A 48 0.39 8.62 -1.58
C ALA A 48 1.66 8.40 -2.40
N HIS A 49 1.97 7.15 -2.73
CA HIS A 49 3.13 6.82 -3.55
C HIS A 49 3.00 7.45 -4.94
N GLU A 50 1.84 7.32 -5.55
CA GLU A 50 1.60 7.92 -6.86
C GLU A 50 1.74 9.44 -6.81
N ALA A 51 1.21 10.07 -5.76
CA ALA A 51 1.32 11.51 -5.60
C ALA A 51 2.76 11.96 -5.38
N LYS A 52 3.55 11.18 -4.66
CA LYS A 52 4.94 11.54 -4.34
C LYS A 52 5.89 11.32 -5.51
N TYR A 53 5.75 10.19 -6.19
CA TYR A 53 6.69 9.79 -7.24
C TYR A 53 6.15 9.97 -8.65
N GLY A 54 4.86 10.24 -8.79
CA GLY A 54 4.24 10.42 -10.10
C GLY A 54 4.01 9.12 -10.85
N GLU A 55 4.10 7.97 -10.16
CA GLU A 55 3.86 6.67 -10.77
C GLU A 55 3.28 5.69 -9.77
N GLU A 56 2.58 4.68 -10.28
CA GLU A 56 2.01 3.66 -9.40
C GLU A 56 3.10 2.85 -8.71
N TRP A 57 2.79 2.49 -7.46
CA TRP A 57 3.66 1.59 -6.70
C TRP A 57 3.67 0.22 -7.36
N GLU A 58 4.82 -0.45 -7.34
CA GLU A 58 5.00 -1.76 -7.96
C GLU A 58 3.95 -2.76 -7.48
N LEU A 59 3.69 -2.80 -6.17
CA LEU A 59 2.70 -3.72 -5.63
C LEU A 59 1.26 -3.37 -6.03
N SER A 60 1.00 -2.10 -6.35
CA SER A 60 -0.31 -1.70 -6.85
C SER A 60 -0.57 -2.22 -8.25
N LYS A 61 0.50 -2.45 -9.01
CA LYS A 61 0.43 -2.93 -10.38
C LYS A 61 0.52 -4.45 -10.49
N ALA A 62 0.78 -5.14 -9.39
CA ALA A 62 0.91 -6.58 -9.41
C ALA A 62 -0.36 -7.24 -9.94
N ASN A 63 -0.21 -8.17 -10.84
CA ASN A 63 -1.33 -8.89 -11.43
C ASN A 63 -1.46 -10.27 -10.81
N PRO A 64 -2.70 -10.82 -10.76
CA PRO A 64 -2.86 -12.21 -10.31
C PRO A 64 -2.03 -13.15 -11.18
N CYS A 65 -1.48 -14.18 -10.55
CA CYS A 65 -0.74 -15.22 -11.26
C CYS A 65 -1.68 -16.36 -11.62
N TRP A 66 -1.94 -16.53 -12.88
CA TRP A 66 -2.68 -17.69 -13.39
C TRP A 66 -2.24 -18.13 -14.75
#